data_7c792c2bd6b6fd622e635c401857229e
#
_entry.id   7c792c2bd6b6fd622e635c401857229e
#
_cell.length_a   1.000
_cell.length_b   1.000
_cell.length_c   1.000
_cell.angle_alpha   90.00
_cell.angle_beta   90.00
_cell.angle_gamma   90.00
#
_symmetry.space_group_name_H-M   'P 1'
#
loop_
_entity.id
_entity.type
_entity.pdbx_description
1 polymer ?
#
loop_
_entity_poly.entity_id
_entity_poly.type
_entity_poly.pdbx_seq_one_letter_code
_entity_poly.pdbx_strand_id
1 'polypeptide(L)'
;MTKRREPLTYHAALTVIAAHIGWDRCGALCGVTDRTVRLWSDPDCETEIRLIDAERLDRAFIADGGDYAPFHRLFALRLEMAARAERADLVRLAGDTAKEAGEAIAAMLAASTNSDCSETARRARKEVQEAIDKLTDCLAGLGEQGA
;
A
#
# COMPACT_ATOMS: atom_id res chain seq x y z
N MET A 1 10.22 -23.58 -3.78
CA MET A 1 10.10 -22.66 -2.61
C MET A 1 9.61 -21.32 -3.08
N THR A 2 8.58 -20.78 -2.45
CA THR A 2 8.09 -19.42 -2.80
C THR A 2 9.01 -18.40 -2.14
N LYS A 3 9.72 -17.58 -2.93
CA LYS A 3 10.56 -16.50 -2.39
C LYS A 3 9.69 -15.49 -1.64
N ARG A 4 10.11 -15.10 -0.44
CA ARG A 4 9.48 -14.01 0.30
C ARG A 4 9.77 -12.70 -0.44
N ARG A 5 8.72 -11.95 -0.72
CA ARG A 5 8.85 -10.63 -1.35
C ARG A 5 8.77 -9.56 -0.27
N GLU A 6 9.65 -8.58 -0.37
CA GLU A 6 9.61 -7.41 0.50
C GLU A 6 8.28 -6.67 0.32
N PRO A 7 7.63 -6.25 1.42
CA PRO A 7 6.44 -5.41 1.34
C PRO A 7 6.79 -4.06 0.69
N LEU A 8 5.79 -3.38 0.16
CA LEU A 8 5.91 -2.09 -0.51
C LEU A 8 6.83 -2.11 -1.75
N THR A 9 6.89 -3.26 -2.45
CA THR A 9 7.59 -3.43 -3.73
C THR A 9 6.61 -3.75 -4.85
N TYR A 10 6.96 -3.39 -6.08
CA TYR A 10 6.17 -3.76 -7.26
C TYR A 10 6.08 -5.28 -7.44
N HIS A 11 7.11 -6.03 -7.04
CA HIS A 11 7.10 -7.49 -7.01
C HIS A 11 5.99 -8.04 -6.10
N ALA A 12 5.80 -7.42 -4.91
CA ALA A 12 4.74 -7.79 -3.98
C ALA A 12 3.35 -7.43 -4.54
N ALA A 13 3.17 -6.23 -5.10
CA ALA A 13 1.93 -5.80 -5.73
C ALA A 13 1.50 -6.74 -6.87
N LEU A 14 2.43 -7.11 -7.76
CA LEU A 14 2.18 -8.07 -8.83
C LEU A 14 1.78 -9.44 -8.28
N THR A 15 2.41 -9.88 -7.19
CA THR A 15 2.07 -11.17 -6.58
C THR A 15 0.65 -11.18 -6.02
N VAL A 16 0.20 -10.08 -5.41
CA VAL A 16 -1.18 -9.92 -4.92
C VAL A 16 -2.17 -10.05 -6.09
N ILE A 17 -1.92 -9.35 -7.18
CA ILE A 17 -2.77 -9.42 -8.37
C ILE A 17 -2.79 -10.83 -8.95
N ALA A 18 -1.62 -11.44 -9.17
CA ALA A 18 -1.51 -12.76 -9.76
C ALA A 18 -2.08 -13.87 -8.87
N ALA A 19 -2.07 -13.71 -7.54
CA ALA A 19 -2.75 -14.61 -6.62
C ALA A 19 -4.28 -14.53 -6.74
N HIS A 20 -4.82 -13.37 -7.11
CA HIS A 20 -6.26 -13.13 -7.25
C HIS A 20 -6.79 -13.55 -8.63
N ILE A 21 -6.18 -13.06 -9.72
CA ILE A 21 -6.69 -13.28 -11.09
C ILE A 21 -5.96 -14.40 -11.85
N GLY A 22 -4.87 -14.95 -11.34
CA GLY A 22 -4.05 -15.99 -11.96
C GLY A 22 -2.91 -15.47 -12.84
N TRP A 23 -1.77 -16.19 -12.83
CA TRP A 23 -0.56 -15.83 -13.60
C TRP A 23 -0.78 -15.84 -15.10
N ASP A 24 -1.50 -16.86 -15.61
CA ASP A 24 -1.80 -17.01 -17.03
C ASP A 24 -2.65 -15.84 -17.56
N ARG A 25 -3.66 -15.43 -16.77
CA ARG A 25 -4.51 -14.30 -17.10
C ARG A 25 -3.75 -12.99 -17.08
N CYS A 26 -2.85 -12.80 -16.12
CA CYS A 26 -1.94 -11.64 -16.12
C CYS A 26 -1.11 -11.59 -17.40
N GLY A 27 -0.54 -12.72 -17.84
CA GLY A 27 0.21 -12.82 -19.08
C GLY A 27 -0.63 -12.47 -20.30
N ALA A 28 -1.83 -13.04 -20.42
CA ALA A 28 -2.75 -12.76 -21.52
C ALA A 28 -3.13 -11.29 -21.62
N LEU A 29 -3.40 -10.62 -20.50
CA LEU A 29 -3.73 -9.19 -20.44
C LEU A 29 -2.60 -8.28 -20.90
N CYS A 30 -1.36 -8.67 -20.61
CA CYS A 30 -0.16 -7.91 -20.98
C CYS A 30 0.44 -8.32 -22.32
N GLY A 31 -0.11 -9.36 -22.99
CA GLY A 31 0.43 -9.89 -24.23
C GLY A 31 1.78 -10.60 -24.08
N VAL A 32 2.02 -11.20 -22.93
CA VAL A 32 3.26 -11.94 -22.58
C VAL A 32 2.93 -13.33 -22.01
N THR A 33 3.95 -14.16 -21.80
CA THR A 33 3.76 -15.46 -21.13
C THR A 33 3.63 -15.30 -19.61
N ASP A 34 2.99 -16.27 -18.95
CA ASP A 34 2.96 -16.37 -17.49
C ASP A 34 4.38 -16.40 -16.88
N ARG A 35 5.31 -17.02 -17.58
CA ARG A 35 6.74 -17.03 -17.20
C ARG A 35 7.29 -15.60 -17.14
N THR A 36 6.99 -14.74 -18.09
CA THR A 36 7.42 -13.34 -18.09
C THR A 36 6.85 -12.60 -16.89
N VAL A 37 5.57 -12.80 -16.58
CA VAL A 37 4.94 -12.19 -15.40
C VAL A 37 5.61 -12.66 -14.09
N ARG A 38 5.98 -13.92 -14.01
CA ARG A 38 6.74 -14.47 -12.86
C ARG A 38 8.13 -13.85 -12.73
N LEU A 39 8.83 -13.58 -13.84
CA LEU A 39 10.10 -12.86 -13.84
C LEU A 39 9.92 -11.42 -13.31
N TRP A 40 8.86 -10.70 -13.72
CA TRP A 40 8.54 -9.38 -13.18
C TRP A 40 8.26 -9.40 -11.67
N SER A 41 7.84 -10.54 -11.12
CA SER A 41 7.59 -10.70 -9.68
C SER A 41 8.80 -11.22 -8.91
N ASP A 42 9.91 -11.52 -9.57
CA ASP A 42 11.13 -12.04 -8.93
C ASP A 42 12.10 -10.87 -8.65
N PRO A 43 12.38 -10.55 -7.36
CA PRO A 43 13.28 -9.46 -7.00
C PRO A 43 14.73 -9.66 -7.45
N ASP A 44 15.13 -10.90 -7.80
CA ASP A 44 16.47 -11.21 -8.30
C ASP A 44 16.55 -11.08 -9.83
N CYS A 45 15.47 -10.68 -10.49
CA CYS A 45 15.40 -10.52 -11.93
C CYS A 45 15.40 -9.03 -12.30
N GLU A 46 16.26 -8.65 -13.24
CA GLU A 46 16.34 -7.25 -13.74
C GLU A 46 15.16 -6.83 -14.63
N THR A 47 14.31 -7.81 -15.02
CA THR A 47 13.16 -7.53 -15.89
C THR A 47 12.02 -6.91 -15.09
N GLU A 48 11.64 -5.68 -15.47
CA GLU A 48 10.57 -4.94 -14.81
C GLU A 48 9.29 -4.88 -15.64
N ILE A 49 8.15 -4.73 -14.96
CA ILE A 49 6.86 -4.49 -15.59
C ILE A 49 6.78 -3.07 -16.14
N ARG A 50 6.20 -2.92 -17.33
CA ARG A 50 5.93 -1.59 -17.90
C ARG A 50 4.74 -0.95 -17.20
N LEU A 51 4.75 0.38 -17.07
CA LEU A 51 3.66 1.13 -16.43
C LEU A 51 2.28 0.85 -17.04
N ILE A 52 2.21 0.74 -18.37
CA ILE A 52 0.95 0.42 -19.05
C ILE A 52 0.42 -0.97 -18.71
N ASP A 53 1.30 -1.93 -18.48
CA ASP A 53 0.90 -3.29 -18.09
C ASP A 53 0.49 -3.34 -16.61
N ALA A 54 1.14 -2.57 -15.75
CA ALA A 54 0.72 -2.38 -14.36
C ALA A 54 -0.70 -1.79 -14.27
N GLU A 55 -1.01 -0.76 -15.09
CA GLU A 55 -2.35 -0.18 -15.18
C GLU A 55 -3.40 -1.21 -15.66
N ARG A 56 -3.07 -2.01 -16.68
CA ARG A 56 -3.97 -3.08 -17.17
C ARG A 56 -4.28 -4.11 -16.10
N LEU A 57 -3.27 -4.49 -15.31
CA LEU A 57 -3.41 -5.47 -14.24
C LEU A 57 -4.22 -4.89 -13.07
N ASP A 58 -4.03 -3.64 -12.69
CA ASP A 58 -4.83 -2.96 -11.68
C ASP A 58 -6.32 -2.91 -12.08
N ARG A 59 -6.60 -2.54 -13.34
CA ARG A 59 -7.98 -2.54 -13.88
C ARG A 59 -8.61 -3.92 -13.82
N ALA A 60 -7.86 -4.95 -14.21
CA ALA A 60 -8.35 -6.33 -14.18
C ALA A 60 -8.60 -6.83 -12.77
N PHE A 61 -7.74 -6.48 -11.81
CA PHE A 61 -7.92 -6.82 -10.41
C PHE A 61 -9.20 -6.23 -9.83
N ILE A 62 -9.46 -4.92 -10.08
CA ILE A 62 -10.69 -4.26 -9.65
C ILE A 62 -11.92 -4.89 -10.33
N ALA A 63 -11.86 -5.15 -11.64
CA ALA A 63 -12.95 -5.75 -12.37
C ALA A 63 -13.29 -7.18 -11.89
N ASP A 64 -12.33 -7.87 -11.29
CA ASP A 64 -12.48 -9.22 -10.71
C ASP A 64 -12.88 -9.19 -9.23
N GLY A 65 -13.23 -8.02 -8.68
CA GLY A 65 -13.72 -7.85 -7.31
C GLY A 65 -12.67 -7.40 -6.30
N GLY A 66 -11.51 -6.96 -6.74
CA GLY A 66 -10.50 -6.34 -5.85
C GLY A 66 -10.95 -4.95 -5.36
N ASP A 67 -10.68 -4.64 -4.10
CA ASP A 67 -11.15 -3.41 -3.44
C ASP A 67 -10.31 -2.17 -3.78
N TYR A 68 -9.16 -2.34 -4.41
CA TYR A 68 -8.21 -1.25 -4.70
C TYR A 68 -7.32 -1.59 -5.90
N ALA A 69 -6.52 -0.62 -6.37
CA ALA A 69 -5.52 -0.78 -7.42
C ALA A 69 -4.11 -0.98 -6.79
N PRO A 70 -3.56 -2.21 -6.73
CA PRO A 70 -2.32 -2.49 -6.00
C PRO A 70 -1.10 -1.70 -6.48
N PHE A 71 -0.89 -1.59 -7.78
CA PHE A 71 0.22 -0.82 -8.34
C PHE A 71 0.06 0.67 -8.14
N HIS A 72 -1.13 1.21 -8.43
CA HIS A 72 -1.42 2.63 -8.25
C HIS A 72 -1.26 3.06 -6.78
N ARG A 73 -1.82 2.28 -5.85
CA ARG A 73 -1.70 2.56 -4.42
C ARG A 73 -0.24 2.57 -3.96
N LEU A 74 0.54 1.59 -4.40
CA LEU A 74 1.96 1.51 -4.07
C LEU A 74 2.74 2.68 -4.68
N PHE A 75 2.50 3.00 -5.94
CA PHE A 75 3.17 4.11 -6.63
C PHE A 75 2.90 5.45 -5.95
N ALA A 76 1.63 5.74 -5.62
CA ALA A 76 1.24 6.95 -4.89
C ALA A 76 1.93 7.00 -3.51
N LEU A 77 1.89 5.92 -2.74
CA LEU A 77 2.55 5.83 -1.44
C LEU A 77 4.06 6.09 -1.53
N ARG A 78 4.75 5.49 -2.51
CA ARG A 78 6.20 5.70 -2.70
C ARG A 78 6.55 7.14 -3.04
N LEU A 79 5.73 7.83 -3.85
CA LEU A 79 5.92 9.26 -4.12
C LEU A 79 5.71 10.11 -2.86
N GLU A 80 4.68 9.80 -2.06
CA GLU A 80 4.43 10.49 -0.80
C GLU A 80 5.59 10.27 0.19
N MET A 81 6.08 9.04 0.32
CA MET A 81 7.24 8.70 1.16
C MET A 81 8.47 9.50 0.71
N ALA A 82 8.79 9.53 -0.58
CA ALA A 82 9.93 10.28 -1.10
C ALA A 82 9.83 11.79 -0.79
N ALA A 83 8.63 12.37 -0.84
CA ALA A 83 8.42 13.78 -0.51
C ALA A 83 8.55 14.10 0.99
N ARG A 84 8.40 13.10 1.87
CA ARG A 84 8.41 13.25 3.34
C ARG A 84 9.75 12.87 3.97
N ALA A 85 10.57 12.09 3.30
CA ALA A 85 11.80 11.48 3.81
C ALA A 85 12.84 12.48 4.34
N GLU A 86 12.86 13.71 3.85
CA GLU A 86 13.85 14.74 4.21
C GLU A 86 13.75 15.27 5.67
N ARG A 87 12.79 14.81 6.51
CA ARG A 87 12.45 15.51 7.77
C ARG A 87 12.32 14.65 9.02
N ALA A 88 12.66 13.38 9.02
CA ALA A 88 12.26 12.49 10.11
C ALA A 88 13.30 12.30 11.22
N ASP A 89 13.11 12.93 12.36
CA ASP A 89 13.53 12.39 13.66
C ASP A 89 12.62 11.21 14.02
N LEU A 90 13.08 9.99 13.74
CA LEU A 90 12.27 8.76 13.88
C LEU A 90 11.79 8.51 15.32
N VAL A 91 12.55 8.91 16.34
CA VAL A 91 12.16 8.70 17.75
C VAL A 91 10.97 9.60 18.11
N ARG A 92 11.05 10.86 17.73
CA ARG A 92 9.95 11.81 17.93
C ARG A 92 8.73 11.40 17.11
N LEU A 93 8.96 11.00 15.88
CA LEU A 93 7.91 10.57 14.97
C LEU A 93 7.17 9.32 15.47
N ALA A 94 7.88 8.34 16.03
CA ALA A 94 7.29 7.16 16.66
C ALA A 94 6.41 7.51 17.85
N GLY A 95 6.84 8.47 18.69
CA GLY A 95 6.05 8.97 19.81
C GLY A 95 4.77 9.67 19.37
N ASP A 96 4.87 10.56 18.39
CA ASP A 96 3.72 11.27 17.81
C ASP A 96 2.74 10.27 17.16
N THR A 97 3.25 9.28 16.42
CA THR A 97 2.43 8.25 15.79
C THR A 97 1.67 7.39 16.81
N ALA A 98 2.32 7.00 17.90
CA ALA A 98 1.67 6.23 18.97
C ALA A 98 0.51 7.01 19.61
N LYS A 99 0.71 8.31 19.81
CA LYS A 99 -0.32 9.21 20.33
C LYS A 99 -1.51 9.30 19.38
N GLU A 100 -1.30 9.65 18.12
CA GLU A 100 -2.36 9.80 17.12
C GLU A 100 -3.12 8.47 16.89
N ALA A 101 -2.42 7.33 16.86
CA ALA A 101 -3.06 6.02 16.77
C ALA A 101 -3.95 5.73 17.99
N GLY A 102 -3.53 6.12 19.19
CA GLY A 102 -4.33 6.01 20.41
C GLY A 102 -5.60 6.86 20.35
N GLU A 103 -5.49 8.10 19.90
CA GLU A 103 -6.63 9.03 19.73
C GLU A 103 -7.62 8.53 18.68
N ALA A 104 -7.13 8.01 17.55
CA ALA A 104 -7.96 7.40 16.52
C ALA A 104 -8.74 6.18 17.03
N ILE A 105 -8.08 5.28 17.78
CA ILE A 105 -8.73 4.11 18.38
C ILE A 105 -9.80 4.55 19.37
N ALA A 106 -9.51 5.50 20.25
CA ALA A 106 -10.48 6.01 21.21
C ALA A 106 -11.69 6.66 20.52
N ALA A 107 -11.47 7.44 19.45
CA ALA A 107 -12.52 8.07 18.66
C ALA A 107 -13.41 7.04 17.93
N MET A 108 -12.81 5.98 17.38
CA MET A 108 -13.56 4.88 16.75
C MET A 108 -14.43 4.12 17.76
N LEU A 109 -13.91 3.84 18.95
CA LEU A 109 -14.67 3.21 20.02
C LEU A 109 -15.85 4.10 20.46
N ALA A 110 -15.63 5.40 20.63
CA ALA A 110 -16.70 6.34 20.95
C ALA A 110 -17.77 6.42 19.83
N ALA A 111 -17.38 6.38 18.58
CA ALA A 111 -18.31 6.36 17.45
C ALA A 111 -19.10 5.04 17.37
N SER A 112 -18.49 3.91 17.73
CA SER A 112 -19.18 2.61 17.73
C SER A 112 -20.23 2.47 18.84
N THR A 113 -20.01 3.18 19.97
CA THR A 113 -20.98 3.17 21.10
C THR A 113 -22.10 4.21 20.92
N ASN A 114 -21.90 5.23 20.06
CA ASN A 114 -22.85 6.32 19.79
C ASN A 114 -23.18 6.38 18.29
N SER A 115 -23.71 5.29 17.75
CA SER A 115 -23.96 5.12 16.30
C SER A 115 -24.85 6.17 15.66
N ASP A 116 -25.69 6.87 16.43
CA ASP A 116 -26.63 7.89 15.92
C ASP A 116 -26.08 9.32 15.93
N CYS A 117 -24.83 9.53 16.36
CA CYS A 117 -24.22 10.85 16.42
C CYS A 117 -23.26 11.10 15.23
N SER A 118 -23.70 11.89 14.26
CA SER A 118 -22.89 12.27 13.09
C SER A 118 -21.61 13.02 13.47
N GLU A 119 -21.55 13.66 14.61
CA GLU A 119 -20.38 14.38 15.12
C GLU A 119 -19.28 13.46 15.61
N THR A 120 -19.63 12.38 16.32
CA THR A 120 -18.68 11.35 16.75
C THR A 120 -18.06 10.62 15.56
N ALA A 121 -18.86 10.34 14.54
CA ALA A 121 -18.38 9.76 13.30
C ALA A 121 -17.43 10.68 12.53
N ARG A 122 -17.73 11.99 12.47
CA ARG A 122 -16.88 13.00 11.84
C ARG A 122 -15.56 13.16 12.60
N ARG A 123 -15.59 13.19 13.93
CA ARG A 123 -14.38 13.21 14.76
C ARG A 123 -13.53 11.96 14.54
N ALA A 124 -14.13 10.78 14.56
CA ALA A 124 -13.41 9.53 14.33
C ALA A 124 -12.69 9.52 12.97
N ARG A 125 -13.35 10.01 11.91
CA ARG A 125 -12.72 10.13 10.58
C ARG A 125 -11.51 11.05 10.59
N LYS A 126 -11.60 12.20 11.29
CA LYS A 126 -10.49 13.15 11.40
C LYS A 126 -9.30 12.51 12.11
N GLU A 127 -9.50 11.93 13.28
CA GLU A 127 -8.44 11.30 14.07
C GLU A 127 -7.79 10.13 13.31
N VAL A 128 -8.57 9.33 12.60
CA VAL A 128 -8.06 8.24 11.75
C VAL A 128 -7.18 8.80 10.61
N GLN A 129 -7.59 9.89 9.98
CA GLN A 129 -6.79 10.52 8.93
C GLN A 129 -5.45 11.04 9.46
N GLU A 130 -5.47 11.70 10.62
CA GLU A 130 -4.24 12.19 11.29
C GLU A 130 -3.29 11.03 11.64
N ALA A 131 -3.82 9.91 12.12
CA ALA A 131 -3.03 8.71 12.38
C ALA A 131 -2.43 8.10 11.10
N ILE A 132 -3.18 8.06 9.99
CA ILE A 132 -2.68 7.60 8.69
C ILE A 132 -1.53 8.49 8.19
N ASP A 133 -1.66 9.81 8.32
CA ASP A 133 -0.62 10.75 7.91
C ASP A 133 0.66 10.53 8.71
N LYS A 134 0.57 10.33 10.02
CA LYS A 134 1.74 10.03 10.87
C LYS A 134 2.38 8.69 10.57
N LEU A 135 1.59 7.65 10.31
CA LEU A 135 2.12 6.35 9.88
C LEU A 135 2.84 6.44 8.53
N THR A 136 2.33 7.27 7.62
CA THR A 136 2.99 7.51 6.33
C THR A 136 4.33 8.24 6.50
N ASP A 137 4.41 9.22 7.41
CA ASP A 137 5.67 9.88 7.78
C ASP A 137 6.69 8.88 8.35
N CYS A 138 6.24 7.96 9.22
CA CYS A 138 7.10 6.88 9.76
C CYS A 138 7.63 5.96 8.66
N LEU A 139 6.77 5.53 7.74
CA LEU A 139 7.18 4.68 6.61
C LEU A 139 8.24 5.37 5.74
N ALA A 140 8.07 6.67 5.48
CA ALA A 140 9.04 7.46 4.74
C ALA A 140 10.41 7.48 5.45
N GLY A 141 10.43 7.76 6.76
CA GLY A 141 11.67 7.80 7.53
C GLY A 141 12.39 6.45 7.67
N LEU A 142 11.64 5.34 7.66
CA LEU A 142 12.22 4.00 7.69
C LEU A 142 12.81 3.57 6.33
N GLY A 143 12.29 4.10 5.22
CA GLY A 143 12.75 3.75 3.88
C GLY A 143 14.16 4.25 3.54
N GLU A 144 14.62 5.33 4.17
CA GLU A 144 15.96 5.91 3.93
C GLU A 144 17.11 5.16 4.63
N GLN A 145 16.82 4.35 5.65
CA GLN A 145 17.84 3.64 6.41
C GLN A 145 18.28 2.31 5.78
N GLY A 146 17.68 1.89 4.67
CA GLY A 146 17.93 0.61 3.99
C GLY A 146 18.54 0.73 2.59
N ALA A 147 18.97 1.91 2.16
CA ALA A 147 19.58 2.14 0.85
C ALA A 147 21.10 2.32 0.92
#